data_5673d58550f0843df11e31086401400c
#
_entry.id   5673d58550f0843df11e31086401400c
#
_cell.length_a   1.000
_cell.length_b   1.000
_cell.length_c   1.000
_cell.angle_alpha   90.00
_cell.angle_beta   90.00
_cell.angle_gamma   90.00
#
_symmetry.space_group_name_H-M   'P 1'
#
loop_
_entity.id
_entity.type
_entity.pdbx_description
1 polymer ?
#
loop_
_entity_poly.entity_id
_entity_poly.type
_entity_poly.pdbx_seq_one_letter_code
_entity_poly.pdbx_strand_id
1 'polypeptide(L)'
;MKVAWEPIEFFSNVPEKDQLLLMKLGNRYGFDPLDSQDAEDYFMALLGRYQGPPEGKLAFLEEEVSRAFHCCGGSRPVWIQGAEWPFENGKPMWFVGQLETDVENYGSAFYVFWNRDSGTVKTVMQCD
;
A
#
# COMPACT_ATOMS: atom_id res chain seq x y z
N MET A 1 34.74 5.29 8.67
CA MET A 1 33.90 4.58 8.87
C MET A 1 32.68 4.88 8.26
N LYS A 2 32.03 4.26 7.87
CA LYS A 2 31.04 4.44 7.24
C LYS A 2 29.96 4.28 7.78
N VAL A 3 29.24 4.47 7.94
CA VAL A 3 28.38 4.28 8.60
C VAL A 3 27.25 4.23 8.38
N ALA A 4 26.88 4.38 8.86
CA ALA A 4 25.86 4.31 9.15
C ALA A 4 24.84 4.39 8.26
N TRP A 5 24.67 5.01 7.53
CA TRP A 5 23.55 5.07 6.84
C TRP A 5 23.45 4.16 5.81
N GLU A 6 24.16 3.26 5.94
CA GLU A 6 24.08 2.44 5.01
C GLU A 6 22.86 1.76 5.11
N PRO A 7 22.49 0.94 4.82
CA PRO A 7 21.34 0.24 4.68
C PRO A 7 20.51 -0.02 5.78
N ILE A 8 20.75 0.49 6.80
CA ILE A 8 19.98 0.25 7.79
C ILE A 8 18.59 0.44 7.52
N GLU A 9 18.25 1.35 6.81
CA GLU A 9 16.92 1.57 6.61
C GLU A 9 16.35 0.58 5.76
N PHE A 10 17.09 -0.28 5.28
CA PHE A 10 16.54 -1.15 4.37
C PHE A 10 16.29 -2.39 4.97
N PHE A 11 15.87 -2.45 6.16
CA PHE A 11 15.64 -3.64 6.70
C PHE A 11 14.38 -4.20 6.30
N SER A 12 13.93 -4.27 5.20
CA SER A 12 12.74 -5.00 4.77
C SER A 12 13.15 -6.45 4.57
N ASN A 13 12.29 -7.38 4.94
CA ASN A 13 12.52 -8.77 4.66
C ASN A 13 12.10 -9.15 3.25
N VAL A 14 11.54 -8.22 2.51
CA VAL A 14 11.12 -8.50 1.14
C VAL A 14 12.33 -8.52 0.24
N PRO A 15 12.56 -9.56 -0.55
CA PRO A 15 13.70 -9.62 -1.44
C PRO A 15 13.72 -8.45 -2.41
N GLU A 16 14.90 -7.96 -2.74
CA GLU A 16 15.03 -6.76 -3.53
C GLU A 16 14.35 -6.85 -4.89
N LYS A 17 14.44 -7.97 -5.56
CA LYS A 17 13.79 -8.12 -6.84
C LYS A 17 12.29 -7.99 -6.70
N ASP A 18 11.75 -8.53 -5.64
CA ASP A 18 10.32 -8.48 -5.42
C ASP A 18 9.89 -7.09 -5.01
N GLN A 19 10.76 -6.34 -4.31
CA GLN A 19 10.44 -4.98 -3.96
C GLN A 19 10.20 -4.15 -5.22
N LEU A 20 10.99 -4.36 -6.26
CA LEU A 20 10.80 -3.60 -7.49
C LEU A 20 9.46 -3.92 -8.15
N LEU A 21 9.06 -5.18 -8.14
CA LEU A 21 7.77 -5.55 -8.70
C LEU A 21 6.65 -4.92 -7.87
N LEU A 22 6.77 -4.99 -6.55
CA LEU A 22 5.72 -4.46 -5.68
C LEU A 22 5.64 -2.94 -5.76
N MET A 23 6.77 -2.26 -5.93
CA MET A 23 6.75 -0.81 -6.06
C MET A 23 6.09 -0.39 -7.36
N LYS A 24 6.29 -1.15 -8.43
CA LYS A 24 5.63 -0.86 -9.67
C LYS A 24 4.12 -1.01 -9.50
N LEU A 25 3.67 -2.04 -8.81
CA LEU A 25 2.26 -2.22 -8.57
C LEU A 25 1.72 -1.15 -7.61
N GLY A 26 2.52 -0.77 -6.62
CA GLY A 26 2.10 0.27 -5.69
C GLY A 26 1.87 1.60 -6.39
N ASN A 27 2.71 1.93 -7.35
CA ASN A 27 2.50 3.16 -8.10
C ASN A 27 1.21 3.11 -8.91
N ARG A 28 0.84 1.93 -9.38
CA ARG A 28 -0.38 1.79 -10.16
C ARG A 28 -1.62 1.76 -9.28
N TYR A 29 -1.54 1.11 -8.14
CA TYR A 29 -2.73 0.87 -7.34
C TYR A 29 -2.84 1.76 -6.09
N GLY A 30 -1.85 2.56 -5.81
CA GLY A 30 -1.96 3.55 -4.74
C GLY A 30 -1.49 3.09 -3.37
N PHE A 31 -0.60 2.11 -3.30
CA PHE A 31 -0.07 1.67 -2.02
C PHE A 31 1.45 1.76 -2.01
N ASP A 32 2.04 1.71 -0.83
CA ASP A 32 3.49 1.63 -0.66
C ASP A 32 3.77 0.32 0.05
N PRO A 33 4.42 -0.64 -0.60
CA PRO A 33 4.62 -1.96 0.00
C PRO A 33 5.53 -1.94 1.22
N LEU A 34 6.26 -0.85 1.42
CA LEU A 34 7.16 -0.76 2.54
C LEU A 34 6.75 0.30 3.55
N ASP A 35 5.50 0.77 3.47
CA ASP A 35 5.05 1.85 4.32
C ASP A 35 4.94 1.46 5.79
N SER A 36 4.61 0.23 6.08
CA SER A 36 4.38 -0.18 7.45
C SER A 36 4.73 -1.65 7.61
N GLN A 37 4.81 -2.08 8.84
CA GLN A 37 5.07 -3.49 9.12
C GLN A 37 3.89 -4.34 8.63
N ASP A 38 2.67 -3.82 8.75
CA ASP A 38 1.52 -4.55 8.25
C ASP A 38 1.59 -4.76 6.75
N ALA A 39 2.02 -3.75 6.00
CA ALA A 39 2.18 -3.88 4.56
C ALA A 39 3.26 -4.91 4.24
N GLU A 40 4.38 -4.83 4.92
CA GLU A 40 5.46 -5.76 4.66
C GLU A 40 5.03 -7.19 4.96
N ASP A 41 4.33 -7.41 6.08
CA ASP A 41 3.89 -8.74 6.43
C ASP A 41 2.90 -9.27 5.41
N TYR A 42 2.00 -8.41 4.92
CA TYR A 42 1.04 -8.83 3.92
C TYR A 42 1.75 -9.28 2.64
N PHE A 43 2.72 -8.51 2.17
CA PHE A 43 3.38 -8.84 0.93
C PHE A 43 4.33 -10.02 1.07
N MET A 44 4.93 -10.22 2.23
CA MET A 44 5.73 -11.42 2.44
C MET A 44 4.86 -12.66 2.38
N ALA A 45 3.66 -12.60 2.98
CA ALA A 45 2.75 -13.73 2.92
C ALA A 45 2.27 -13.95 1.49
N LEU A 46 2.00 -12.88 0.75
CA LEU A 46 1.54 -12.99 -0.61
C LEU A 46 2.61 -13.61 -1.50
N LEU A 47 3.85 -13.15 -1.37
CA LEU A 47 4.94 -13.71 -2.15
C LEU A 47 5.13 -15.18 -1.85
N GLY A 48 4.93 -15.57 -0.59
CA GLY A 48 5.08 -16.96 -0.20
C GLY A 48 4.04 -17.88 -0.79
N ARG A 49 2.91 -17.32 -1.28
CA ARG A 49 1.89 -18.16 -1.88
C ARG A 49 2.13 -18.42 -3.37
N TYR A 50 3.06 -17.70 -3.99
CA TYR A 50 3.29 -17.89 -5.41
C TYR A 50 4.21 -19.08 -5.61
N GLN A 51 3.82 -20.01 -6.46
CA GLN A 51 4.60 -21.19 -6.70
C GLN A 51 4.73 -21.45 -8.17
N GLY A 52 4.91 -20.49 -8.95
CA GLY A 52 5.08 -20.67 -10.39
C GLY A 52 6.45 -20.21 -10.83
N PRO A 53 6.68 -20.14 -12.14
CA PRO A 53 7.96 -19.67 -12.67
C PRO A 53 8.11 -18.17 -12.47
N PRO A 54 9.33 -17.66 -12.48
CA PRO A 54 9.55 -16.24 -12.21
C PRO A 54 8.81 -15.32 -13.17
N GLU A 55 8.62 -15.74 -14.41
CA GLU A 55 7.99 -14.87 -15.37
C GLU A 55 6.50 -14.70 -15.13
N GLY A 56 5.89 -15.54 -14.33
CA GLY A 56 4.47 -15.39 -14.02
C GLY A 56 4.20 -14.65 -12.73
N LYS A 57 5.25 -14.25 -12.01
CA LYS A 57 5.07 -13.68 -10.69
C LYS A 57 4.35 -12.34 -10.75
N LEU A 58 4.69 -11.48 -11.70
CA LEU A 58 4.07 -10.17 -11.77
C LEU A 58 2.57 -10.29 -12.03
N ALA A 59 2.17 -11.18 -12.93
CA ALA A 59 0.76 -11.34 -13.22
C ALA A 59 0.00 -11.85 -12.00
N PHE A 60 0.60 -12.76 -11.25
CA PHE A 60 0.00 -13.27 -10.04
C PHE A 60 -0.19 -12.16 -9.02
N LEU A 61 0.88 -11.37 -8.80
CA LEU A 61 0.81 -10.29 -7.82
C LEU A 61 -0.20 -9.25 -8.24
N GLU A 62 -0.26 -8.92 -9.52
CA GLU A 62 -1.19 -7.90 -9.97
C GLU A 62 -2.63 -8.33 -9.79
N GLU A 63 -2.93 -9.58 -10.05
CA GLU A 63 -4.28 -10.05 -9.85
C GLU A 63 -4.67 -10.00 -8.38
N GLU A 64 -3.74 -10.37 -7.51
CA GLU A 64 -4.04 -10.38 -6.09
C GLU A 64 -4.20 -8.97 -5.53
N VAL A 65 -3.31 -8.04 -5.90
CA VAL A 65 -3.41 -6.70 -5.35
C VAL A 65 -4.59 -5.94 -5.94
N SER A 66 -4.97 -6.21 -7.18
CA SER A 66 -6.10 -5.50 -7.77
C SER A 66 -7.39 -5.85 -7.04
N ARG A 67 -7.46 -7.06 -6.49
CA ARG A 67 -8.61 -7.47 -5.73
C ARG A 67 -8.54 -7.00 -4.30
N ALA A 68 -7.37 -7.15 -3.67
CA ALA A 68 -7.21 -6.85 -2.25
C ALA A 68 -7.26 -5.36 -1.96
N PHE A 69 -6.65 -4.55 -2.83
CA PHE A 69 -6.65 -3.11 -2.65
C PHE A 69 -7.84 -2.53 -3.42
N HIS A 70 -9.01 -2.93 -3.00
CA HIS A 70 -10.24 -2.59 -3.70
C HIS A 70 -10.67 -1.15 -3.43
N CYS A 71 -11.16 -0.48 -4.48
CA CYS A 71 -11.66 0.89 -4.40
C CYS A 71 -13.13 0.88 -4.70
N CYS A 72 -13.94 1.15 -3.67
CA CYS A 72 -15.38 1.04 -3.79
C CYS A 72 -15.97 1.99 -4.82
N GLY A 73 -15.39 3.17 -4.97
CA GLY A 73 -15.88 4.12 -5.93
C GLY A 73 -15.22 4.05 -7.28
N GLY A 74 -14.30 3.12 -7.46
CA GLY A 74 -13.63 2.98 -8.75
C GLY A 74 -12.40 3.84 -8.94
N SER A 75 -12.21 4.86 -8.12
CA SER A 75 -11.03 5.71 -8.23
C SER A 75 -10.02 5.37 -7.16
N ARG A 76 -8.76 5.40 -7.50
CA ARG A 76 -7.69 5.12 -6.54
C ARG A 76 -7.38 6.37 -5.73
N PRO A 77 -6.84 6.20 -4.50
CA PRO A 77 -6.48 7.38 -3.72
C PRO A 77 -5.36 8.16 -4.42
N VAL A 78 -5.44 9.47 -4.34
CA VAL A 78 -4.41 10.34 -4.87
C VAL A 78 -3.74 10.97 -3.66
N TRP A 79 -2.61 10.40 -3.27
CA TRP A 79 -1.96 10.79 -2.03
C TRP A 79 -1.23 12.11 -2.20
N ILE A 80 -1.33 12.99 -1.18
CA ILE A 80 -0.59 14.25 -1.18
C ILE A 80 0.86 13.97 -0.81
N GLN A 81 1.05 13.05 0.11
CA GLN A 81 2.37 12.63 0.50
C GLN A 81 2.53 11.18 0.09
N GLY A 82 3.34 10.43 0.73
CA GLY A 82 3.48 9.03 0.40
C GLY A 82 2.22 8.24 0.72
N ALA A 83 2.06 7.12 0.07
CA ALA A 83 0.89 6.28 0.28
C ALA A 83 0.88 5.71 1.69
N GLU A 84 -0.29 5.73 2.32
CA GLU A 84 -0.44 5.22 3.68
C GLU A 84 -1.67 4.32 3.74
N TRP A 85 -1.74 3.34 2.90
CA TRP A 85 -2.90 2.44 2.83
C TRP A 85 -3.00 1.63 4.13
N PRO A 86 -4.13 1.69 4.84
CA PRO A 86 -4.25 1.00 6.11
C PRO A 86 -4.59 -0.48 5.95
N PHE A 87 -4.15 -1.25 6.91
CA PHE A 87 -4.41 -2.68 6.96
C PHE A 87 -5.11 -3.00 8.28
N GLU A 88 -5.90 -4.05 8.27
CA GLU A 88 -6.51 -4.53 9.50
C GLU A 88 -6.60 -6.04 9.41
N ASN A 89 -6.19 -6.72 10.46
CA ASN A 89 -6.22 -8.18 10.51
C ASN A 89 -5.46 -8.81 9.35
N GLY A 90 -4.34 -8.21 8.99
CA GLY A 90 -3.47 -8.76 7.96
C GLY A 90 -3.93 -8.55 6.54
N LYS A 91 -4.92 -7.69 6.31
CA LYS A 91 -5.43 -7.44 4.98
C LYS A 91 -5.57 -5.96 4.75
N PRO A 92 -5.39 -5.48 3.52
CA PRO A 92 -5.64 -4.09 3.25
C PRO A 92 -7.12 -3.77 3.39
N MET A 93 -7.44 -2.61 3.93
CA MET A 93 -8.81 -2.15 4.00
C MET A 93 -9.23 -1.69 2.61
N TRP A 94 -10.53 -1.56 2.37
CA TRP A 94 -11.02 -1.11 1.08
C TRP A 94 -11.11 0.40 1.07
N PHE A 95 -10.70 1.01 -0.02
CA PHE A 95 -10.73 2.46 -0.14
C PHE A 95 -12.13 2.90 -0.56
N VAL A 96 -12.73 3.77 0.24
CA VAL A 96 -14.08 4.23 -0.02
C VAL A 96 -14.07 5.50 -0.82
N GLY A 97 -13.24 6.45 -0.47
CA GLY A 97 -13.22 7.72 -1.17
C GLY A 97 -12.27 8.71 -0.53
N GLN A 98 -12.10 9.82 -1.20
CA GLN A 98 -11.18 10.87 -0.81
C GLN A 98 -11.92 12.19 -0.78
N LEU A 99 -11.72 12.97 0.27
CA LEU A 99 -12.30 14.27 0.38
C LEU A 99 -11.20 15.27 0.57
N GLU A 100 -11.16 16.29 -0.24
CA GLU A 100 -10.12 17.29 -0.15
C GLU A 100 -10.68 18.60 0.33
N THR A 101 -9.92 19.29 1.17
CA THR A 101 -10.29 20.61 1.62
C THR A 101 -9.21 21.55 1.20
N ASP A 102 -9.58 22.75 0.81
CA ASP A 102 -8.62 23.71 0.39
C ASP A 102 -8.92 24.96 1.17
N VAL A 103 -8.19 25.18 2.24
CA VAL A 103 -8.42 26.32 3.04
C VAL A 103 -7.28 27.23 2.93
N GLU A 104 -7.42 28.28 2.15
CA GLU A 104 -6.39 29.24 2.05
C GLU A 104 -5.02 28.76 1.76
N ASN A 105 -4.75 28.11 0.81
CA ASN A 105 -3.43 27.65 0.41
C ASN A 105 -2.93 26.47 1.21
N TYR A 106 -3.73 25.95 2.15
CA TYR A 106 -3.32 24.76 2.84
C TYR A 106 -4.27 23.66 2.44
N GLY A 107 -3.82 22.74 1.67
CA GLY A 107 -4.64 21.62 1.26
C GLY A 107 -4.55 20.47 2.23
N SER A 108 -5.66 19.82 2.49
CA SER A 108 -5.71 18.60 3.28
C SER A 108 -6.56 17.60 2.54
N ALA A 109 -6.25 16.36 2.68
CA ALA A 109 -7.04 15.30 2.09
C ALA A 109 -7.36 14.25 3.15
N PHE A 110 -8.57 13.76 3.12
CA PHE A 110 -9.00 12.71 4.01
C PHE A 110 -9.31 11.51 3.16
N TYR A 111 -8.72 10.39 3.50
CA TYR A 111 -8.87 9.16 2.74
C TYR A 111 -9.63 8.19 3.62
N VAL A 112 -10.80 7.75 3.18
CA VAL A 112 -11.66 6.92 4.00
C VAL A 112 -11.56 5.49 3.56
N PHE A 113 -11.33 4.61 4.53
CA PHE A 113 -11.16 3.19 4.28
C PHE A 113 -12.13 2.40 5.15
N TRP A 114 -12.48 1.22 4.70
CA TRP A 114 -13.49 0.40 5.34
C TRP A 114 -13.08 -1.06 5.33
N ASN A 115 -13.25 -1.72 6.47
CA ASN A 115 -13.06 -3.14 6.54
C ASN A 115 -14.45 -3.77 6.54
N ARG A 116 -14.84 -4.41 5.45
CA ARG A 116 -16.18 -4.92 5.35
C ARG A 116 -16.42 -6.10 6.28
N ASP A 117 -15.38 -6.79 6.72
CA ASP A 117 -15.56 -7.93 7.60
C ASP A 117 -15.86 -7.50 9.03
N SER A 118 -15.21 -6.45 9.50
CA SER A 118 -15.37 -5.99 10.88
C SER A 118 -16.27 -4.77 10.97
N GLY A 119 -16.51 -4.07 9.88
CA GLY A 119 -17.27 -2.83 9.90
C GLY A 119 -16.45 -1.63 10.31
N THR A 120 -15.15 -1.78 10.54
CA THR A 120 -14.31 -0.67 10.97
C THR A 120 -14.11 0.32 9.84
N VAL A 121 -14.20 1.60 10.18
CA VAL A 121 -13.92 2.68 9.24
C VAL A 121 -12.70 3.42 9.76
N LYS A 122 -11.75 3.70 8.87
CA LYS A 122 -10.55 4.43 9.25
C LYS A 122 -10.35 5.57 8.28
N THR A 123 -9.96 6.73 8.81
CA THR A 123 -9.67 7.88 7.98
C THR A 123 -8.20 8.23 8.13
N VAL A 124 -7.54 8.40 7.00
CA VAL A 124 -6.15 8.83 6.97
C VAL A 124 -6.16 10.27 6.47
N MET A 125 -5.46 11.16 7.16
CA MET A 125 -5.40 12.55 6.75
C MET A 125 -3.99 12.89 6.33
N GLN A 126 -3.86 13.59 5.22
CA GLN A 126 -2.58 14.11 4.80
C GLN A 126 -2.73 15.60 4.51
N CYS A 127 -1.69 16.34 4.78
CA CYS A 127 -1.67 17.77 4.55
C CYS A 127 -0.59 18.12 3.55
N ASP A 128 -0.86 19.18 2.83
CA ASP A 128 0.11 19.65 1.86
C ASP A 128 1.26 20.39 2.54
#